data_3de35b9de7566de6a763b37b7ff61f76
#
_entry.id   3de35b9de7566de6a763b37b7ff61f76
#
_cell.length_a   1.000
_cell.length_b   1.000
_cell.length_c   1.000
_cell.angle_alpha   90.00
_cell.angle_beta   90.00
_cell.angle_gamma   90.00
#
_symmetry.space_group_name_H-M   'P 1'
#
loop_
_entity.id
_entity.type
_entity.pdbx_description
1 polymer ?
#
loop_
_entity_poly.entity_id
_entity_poly.type
_entity_poly.pdbx_seq_one_letter_code
_entity_poly.pdbx_strand_id
1 'polypeptide(L)'
;MPLPLALWLGRRVGDVVYTAMPRRRRIALRNLGRAYPELPEAERRRLARRAAQHLGMTLVELPRLLTAPLEETLARIRLEGIEHLHAAMQTHGRALVLTAHLGNWEILCAAHRLTEYGLSVVVRPLDAPWLDAVAVKLRRRTGVDVIDKRGALRPVLEALRRGRMVGILMDQNAARREGVFVEFFGHPASTSRSLALLAVRTGSPIVPIFARRAAGIGHTVVIRPALAPPTSNDPDAAIVELTTRCTAEIERAIREAPEQWLWSHDRWRTRPPGDVR
;
A
#
# COMPACT_ATOMS: atom_id res chain seq x y z
N MET A 1 22.36 15.79 -4.73
CA MET A 1 23.03 14.51 -4.42
C MET A 1 22.62 13.46 -5.45
N PRO A 2 23.54 12.66 -6.03
CA PRO A 2 23.21 11.57 -6.94
C PRO A 2 22.32 10.52 -6.28
N LEU A 3 21.36 9.95 -7.01
CA LEU A 3 20.39 9.00 -6.46
C LEU A 3 21.04 7.73 -5.86
N PRO A 4 22.07 7.11 -6.46
CA PRO A 4 22.74 5.96 -5.85
C PRO A 4 23.29 6.25 -4.44
N LEU A 5 23.89 7.45 -4.25
CA LEU A 5 24.40 7.87 -2.96
C LEU A 5 23.26 8.11 -1.96
N ALA A 6 22.15 8.71 -2.41
CA ALA A 6 20.96 8.89 -1.58
C ALA A 6 20.40 7.54 -1.10
N LEU A 7 20.28 6.56 -2.00
CA LEU A 7 19.80 5.22 -1.66
C LEU A 7 20.76 4.49 -0.71
N TRP A 8 22.08 4.65 -0.91
CA TRP A 8 23.08 4.10 0.01
C TRP A 8 22.92 4.70 1.41
N LEU A 9 22.78 6.04 1.53
CA LEU A 9 22.49 6.71 2.80
C LEU A 9 21.19 6.23 3.41
N GLY A 10 20.14 6.08 2.59
CA GLY A 10 18.85 5.53 3.03
C GLY A 10 18.99 4.14 3.66
N ARG A 11 19.81 3.26 3.08
CA ARG A 11 20.12 1.95 3.68
C ARG A 11 20.81 2.11 5.04
N ARG A 12 21.76 3.05 5.18
CA ARG A 12 22.42 3.30 6.48
C ARG A 12 21.45 3.88 7.52
N VAL A 13 20.56 4.78 7.11
CA VAL A 13 19.47 5.25 7.96
C VAL A 13 18.57 4.07 8.41
N GLY A 14 18.22 3.18 7.50
CA GLY A 14 17.46 1.96 7.82
C GLY A 14 18.19 1.06 8.83
N ASP A 15 19.53 0.89 8.71
CA ASP A 15 20.34 0.14 9.68
C ASP A 15 20.29 0.79 11.08
N VAL A 16 20.40 2.12 11.14
CA VAL A 16 20.30 2.87 12.40
C VAL A 16 18.91 2.72 13.00
N VAL A 17 17.84 2.88 12.23
CA VAL A 17 16.46 2.69 12.68
C VAL A 17 16.25 1.27 13.22
N TYR A 18 16.75 0.26 12.53
CA TYR A 18 16.65 -1.14 12.95
C TYR A 18 17.31 -1.40 14.32
N THR A 19 18.47 -0.77 14.58
CA THR A 19 19.20 -0.91 15.84
C THR A 19 18.63 -0.04 16.95
N ALA A 20 18.31 1.22 16.65
CA ALA A 20 17.90 2.21 17.63
C ALA A 20 16.42 2.11 18.05
N MET A 21 15.58 1.40 17.28
CA MET A 21 14.16 1.26 17.58
C MET A 21 13.76 -0.18 17.96
N PRO A 22 14.15 -0.69 19.15
CA PRO A 22 13.97 -2.10 19.52
C PRO A 22 12.50 -2.53 19.56
N ARG A 23 11.57 -1.62 19.86
CA ARG A 23 10.13 -1.89 19.83
C ARG A 23 9.67 -2.22 18.38
N ARG A 24 10.07 -1.43 17.41
CA ARG A 24 9.71 -1.64 15.99
C ARG A 24 10.34 -2.91 15.44
N ARG A 25 11.60 -3.16 15.80
CA ARG A 25 12.31 -4.41 15.45
C ARG A 25 11.60 -5.64 16.00
N ARG A 26 11.16 -5.61 17.29
CA ARG A 26 10.40 -6.72 17.89
C ARG A 26 9.08 -6.97 17.17
N ILE A 27 8.35 -5.92 16.78
CA ILE A 27 7.13 -6.05 15.98
C ILE A 27 7.44 -6.71 14.64
N ALA A 28 8.46 -6.25 13.91
CA ALA A 28 8.84 -6.82 12.61
C ALA A 28 9.20 -8.31 12.74
N LEU A 29 10.00 -8.69 13.73
CA LEU A 29 10.39 -10.09 13.96
C LEU A 29 9.20 -10.97 14.34
N ARG A 30 8.27 -10.47 15.16
CA ARG A 30 7.03 -11.18 15.50
C ARG A 30 6.14 -11.40 14.27
N ASN A 31 5.97 -10.35 13.45
CA ASN A 31 5.20 -10.44 12.22
C ASN A 31 5.82 -11.44 11.24
N LEU A 32 7.14 -11.39 11.07
CA LEU A 32 7.88 -12.34 10.24
C LEU A 32 7.81 -13.78 10.77
N GLY A 33 7.82 -13.96 12.10
CA GLY A 33 7.65 -15.27 12.71
C GLY A 33 6.26 -15.87 12.45
N ARG A 34 5.24 -15.04 12.29
CA ARG A 34 3.89 -15.47 11.89
C ARG A 34 3.80 -15.76 10.39
N ALA A 35 4.31 -14.86 9.58
CA ALA A 35 4.18 -14.95 8.13
C ALA A 35 5.08 -16.05 7.50
N TYR A 36 6.23 -16.32 8.12
CA TYR A 36 7.24 -17.27 7.64
C TYR A 36 7.77 -18.09 8.82
N PRO A 37 6.93 -18.94 9.44
CA PRO A 37 7.35 -19.78 10.57
C PRO A 37 8.47 -20.76 10.20
N GLU A 38 8.53 -21.17 8.94
CA GLU A 38 9.53 -22.09 8.38
C GLU A 38 10.93 -21.46 8.26
N LEU A 39 11.04 -20.15 8.21
CA LEU A 39 12.34 -19.49 8.10
C LEU A 39 13.10 -19.54 9.44
N PRO A 40 14.41 -19.87 9.43
CA PRO A 40 15.26 -19.74 10.61
C PRO A 40 15.26 -18.31 11.17
N GLU A 41 15.44 -18.18 12.48
CA GLU A 41 15.44 -16.87 13.13
C GLU A 41 16.48 -15.90 12.54
N ALA A 42 17.66 -16.42 12.19
CA ALA A 42 18.71 -15.63 11.56
C ALA A 42 18.27 -15.03 10.23
N GLU A 43 17.52 -15.76 9.43
CA GLU A 43 16.98 -15.27 8.15
C GLU A 43 15.85 -14.25 8.36
N ARG A 44 14.96 -14.48 9.32
CA ARG A 44 13.95 -13.50 9.71
C ARG A 44 14.58 -12.19 10.19
N ARG A 45 15.68 -12.26 10.96
CA ARG A 45 16.45 -11.06 11.36
C ARG A 45 17.07 -10.33 10.17
N ARG A 46 17.63 -11.08 9.21
CA ARG A 46 18.18 -10.50 7.95
C ARG A 46 17.07 -9.82 7.13
N LEU A 47 15.91 -10.47 7.01
CA LEU A 47 14.77 -9.94 6.29
C LEU A 47 14.21 -8.67 6.96
N ALA A 48 14.05 -8.67 8.29
CA ALA A 48 13.62 -7.49 9.05
C ALA A 48 14.58 -6.30 8.87
N ARG A 49 15.89 -6.56 8.85
CA ARG A 49 16.91 -5.53 8.60
C ARG A 49 16.81 -4.99 7.17
N ARG A 50 16.68 -5.86 6.16
CA ARG A 50 16.49 -5.44 4.76
C ARG A 50 15.23 -4.60 4.59
N ALA A 51 14.13 -4.96 5.27
CA ALA A 51 12.91 -4.16 5.25
C ALA A 51 13.09 -2.77 5.88
N ALA A 52 13.85 -2.66 6.97
CA ALA A 52 14.19 -1.37 7.55
C ALA A 52 15.08 -0.54 6.61
N GLN A 53 16.06 -1.17 5.93
CA GLN A 53 16.88 -0.52 4.90
C GLN A 53 16.04 -0.03 3.74
N HIS A 54 15.06 -0.82 3.30
CA HIS A 54 14.14 -0.45 2.24
C HIS A 54 13.28 0.76 2.62
N LEU A 55 12.73 0.77 3.84
CA LEU A 55 12.01 1.94 4.37
C LEU A 55 12.91 3.19 4.41
N GLY A 56 14.16 3.05 4.85
CA GLY A 56 15.14 4.14 4.83
C GLY A 56 15.39 4.69 3.43
N MET A 57 15.50 3.81 2.41
CA MET A 57 15.61 4.26 1.01
C MET A 57 14.36 5.01 0.55
N THR A 58 13.16 4.53 0.91
CA THR A 58 11.90 5.21 0.58
C THR A 58 11.86 6.61 1.19
N LEU A 59 12.26 6.76 2.46
CA LEU A 59 12.26 8.06 3.14
C LEU A 59 13.22 9.08 2.50
N VAL A 60 14.40 8.64 2.04
CA VAL A 60 15.35 9.57 1.38
C VAL A 60 14.97 9.91 -0.06
N GLU A 61 14.08 9.14 -0.69
CA GLU A 61 13.52 9.48 -2.00
C GLU A 61 12.42 10.55 -1.92
N LEU A 62 11.69 10.68 -0.79
CA LEU A 62 10.60 11.65 -0.67
C LEU A 62 11.01 13.10 -0.98
N PRO A 63 12.12 13.65 -0.45
CA PRO A 63 12.56 15.00 -0.81
C PRO A 63 12.86 15.12 -2.31
N ARG A 64 13.37 14.06 -2.93
CA ARG A 64 13.67 14.06 -4.36
C ARG A 64 12.40 14.06 -5.22
N LEU A 65 11.37 13.32 -4.83
CA LEU A 65 10.05 13.37 -5.47
C LEU A 65 9.42 14.77 -5.40
N LEU A 66 9.82 15.59 -4.40
CA LEU A 66 9.38 16.97 -4.26
C LEU A 66 10.16 17.96 -5.10
N THR A 67 11.44 17.71 -5.35
CA THR A 67 12.38 18.72 -5.90
C THR A 67 12.87 18.42 -7.31
N ALA A 68 13.01 17.14 -7.68
CA ALA A 68 13.46 16.75 -9.02
C ALA A 68 12.35 16.99 -10.08
N PRO A 69 12.69 17.23 -11.35
CA PRO A 69 11.72 17.23 -12.44
C PRO A 69 10.91 15.93 -12.44
N LEU A 70 9.59 16.04 -12.69
CA LEU A 70 8.70 14.89 -12.67
C LEU A 70 9.12 13.85 -13.71
N GLU A 71 9.59 14.32 -14.86
CA GLU A 71 10.06 13.51 -15.99
C GLU A 71 11.20 12.58 -15.59
N GLU A 72 12.14 13.05 -14.76
CA GLU A 72 13.21 12.20 -14.24
C GLU A 72 12.68 11.06 -13.35
N THR A 73 11.61 11.32 -12.61
CA THR A 73 10.94 10.30 -11.80
C THR A 73 10.23 9.30 -12.69
N LEU A 74 9.45 9.79 -13.66
CA LEU A 74 8.68 8.96 -14.58
C LEU A 74 9.57 8.06 -15.45
N ALA A 75 10.72 8.56 -15.91
CA ALA A 75 11.69 7.80 -16.69
C ALA A 75 12.27 6.57 -15.94
N ARG A 76 12.09 6.49 -14.63
CA ARG A 76 12.54 5.37 -13.77
C ARG A 76 11.41 4.44 -13.35
N ILE A 77 10.20 4.68 -13.84
CA ILE A 77 9.03 3.86 -13.55
C ILE A 77 8.70 3.02 -14.77
N ARG A 78 8.64 1.71 -14.56
CA ARG A 78 8.11 0.75 -15.53
C ARG A 78 6.72 0.33 -15.08
N LEU A 79 5.74 0.36 -15.99
CA LEU A 79 4.43 -0.21 -15.77
C LEU A 79 4.39 -1.65 -16.31
N GLU A 80 3.87 -2.58 -15.52
CA GLU A 80 3.59 -3.95 -15.92
C GLU A 80 2.09 -4.22 -15.73
N GLY A 81 1.41 -4.73 -16.77
CA GLY A 81 -0.01 -5.06 -16.73
C GLY A 81 -0.94 -3.85 -16.88
N ILE A 82 -0.52 -2.78 -17.57
CA ILE A 82 -1.32 -1.55 -17.79
C ILE A 82 -2.64 -1.87 -18.49
N GLU A 83 -2.70 -2.90 -19.32
CA GLU A 83 -3.88 -3.38 -20.01
C GLU A 83 -5.02 -3.75 -19.05
N HIS A 84 -4.71 -4.23 -17.84
CA HIS A 84 -5.72 -4.54 -16.83
C HIS A 84 -6.41 -3.28 -16.29
N LEU A 85 -5.65 -2.20 -16.16
CA LEU A 85 -6.22 -0.90 -15.76
C LEU A 85 -7.07 -0.33 -16.90
N HIS A 86 -6.57 -0.35 -18.11
CA HIS A 86 -7.32 0.11 -19.29
C HIS A 86 -8.64 -0.64 -19.43
N ALA A 87 -8.63 -1.97 -19.34
CA ALA A 87 -9.85 -2.78 -19.41
C ALA A 87 -10.87 -2.39 -18.33
N ALA A 88 -10.43 -2.21 -17.07
CA ALA A 88 -11.30 -1.78 -15.98
C ALA A 88 -11.89 -0.39 -16.20
N MET A 89 -11.06 0.57 -16.64
CA MET A 89 -11.48 1.95 -16.88
C MET A 89 -12.39 2.07 -18.11
N GLN A 90 -12.12 1.36 -19.19
CA GLN A 90 -12.97 1.35 -20.38
C GLN A 90 -14.35 0.75 -20.09
N THR A 91 -14.41 -0.32 -19.30
CA THR A 91 -15.68 -1.00 -18.99
C THR A 91 -16.53 -0.20 -17.99
N HIS A 92 -15.91 0.41 -16.98
CA HIS A 92 -16.64 1.00 -15.84
C HIS A 92 -16.49 2.52 -15.73
N GLY A 93 -15.62 3.16 -16.50
CA GLY A 93 -15.33 4.59 -16.43
C GLY A 93 -14.68 5.06 -15.13
N ARG A 94 -14.33 4.13 -14.22
CA ARG A 94 -13.77 4.40 -12.88
C ARG A 94 -13.16 3.15 -12.28
N ALA A 95 -12.28 3.29 -11.29
CA ALA A 95 -11.73 2.15 -10.55
C ALA A 95 -11.39 2.50 -9.10
N LEU A 96 -11.48 1.49 -8.24
CA LEU A 96 -10.89 1.48 -6.91
C LEU A 96 -9.52 0.81 -7.01
N VAL A 97 -8.49 1.45 -6.49
CA VAL A 97 -7.12 0.92 -6.51
C VAL A 97 -6.79 0.35 -5.15
N LEU A 98 -6.55 -0.97 -5.12
CA LEU A 98 -6.02 -1.67 -3.97
C LEU A 98 -4.50 -1.54 -3.96
N THR A 99 -3.94 -1.00 -2.87
CA THR A 99 -2.49 -0.96 -2.70
C THR A 99 -2.07 -1.21 -1.25
N ALA A 100 -0.76 -1.20 -1.00
CA ALA A 100 -0.16 -1.50 0.30
C ALA A 100 1.10 -0.66 0.54
N HIS A 101 1.58 -0.61 1.80
CA HIS A 101 2.87 -0.04 2.16
C HIS A 101 4.02 -0.97 1.72
N LEU A 102 4.06 -1.27 0.42
CA LEU A 102 5.03 -2.12 -0.26
C LEU A 102 5.86 -1.27 -1.22
N GLY A 103 7.15 -1.51 -1.27
CA GLY A 103 8.05 -0.73 -2.10
C GLY A 103 8.09 0.75 -1.71
N ASN A 104 8.21 1.61 -2.70
CA ASN A 104 7.96 3.04 -2.53
C ASN A 104 6.54 3.37 -3.00
N TRP A 105 5.56 3.19 -2.13
CA TRP A 105 4.14 3.43 -2.45
C TRP A 105 3.83 4.88 -2.84
N GLU A 106 4.66 5.87 -2.44
CA GLU A 106 4.47 7.27 -2.87
C GLU A 106 4.78 7.45 -4.37
N ILE A 107 5.55 6.55 -4.98
CA ILE A 107 5.79 6.53 -6.42
C ILE A 107 4.49 6.34 -7.22
N LEU A 108 3.49 5.67 -6.65
CA LEU A 108 2.18 5.51 -7.30
C LEU A 108 1.52 6.85 -7.60
N CYS A 109 1.78 7.85 -6.74
CA CYS A 109 1.32 9.21 -6.96
C CYS A 109 1.98 9.89 -8.17
N ALA A 110 3.16 9.49 -8.57
CA ALA A 110 3.79 9.93 -9.81
C ALA A 110 3.39 9.03 -10.99
N ALA A 111 3.36 7.71 -10.77
CA ALA A 111 3.12 6.72 -11.80
C ALA A 111 1.77 6.87 -12.52
N HIS A 112 0.72 7.41 -11.86
CA HIS A 112 -0.55 7.65 -12.53
C HIS A 112 -0.43 8.63 -13.71
N ARG A 113 0.61 9.47 -13.73
CA ARG A 113 0.91 10.37 -14.86
C ARG A 113 1.35 9.64 -16.13
N LEU A 114 1.71 8.37 -16.02
CA LEU A 114 1.96 7.48 -17.15
C LEU A 114 0.69 6.80 -17.66
N THR A 115 -0.44 7.06 -17.00
CA THR A 115 -1.77 6.66 -17.42
C THR A 115 -2.58 7.90 -17.82
N GLU A 116 -3.66 7.74 -18.51
CA GLU A 116 -4.57 8.85 -18.90
C GLU A 116 -5.59 9.18 -17.80
N TYR A 117 -5.50 8.48 -16.65
CA TYR A 117 -6.54 8.54 -15.62
C TYR A 117 -6.12 9.38 -14.41
N GLY A 118 -7.05 10.20 -13.92
CA GLY A 118 -6.84 10.95 -12.69
C GLY A 118 -6.89 10.05 -11.45
N LEU A 119 -6.04 10.36 -10.46
CA LEU A 119 -5.96 9.62 -9.20
C LEU A 119 -6.38 10.50 -8.02
N SER A 120 -7.21 9.95 -7.15
CA SER A 120 -7.48 10.45 -5.80
C SER A 120 -7.01 9.42 -4.80
N VAL A 121 -6.44 9.83 -3.65
CA VAL A 121 -5.97 8.90 -2.62
C VAL A 121 -6.62 9.21 -1.27
N VAL A 122 -7.10 8.16 -0.61
CA VAL A 122 -7.65 8.27 0.75
C VAL A 122 -6.51 8.10 1.75
N VAL A 123 -6.29 9.11 2.58
CA VAL A 123 -5.22 9.12 3.56
C VAL A 123 -5.72 9.47 4.96
N ARG A 124 -5.05 8.96 5.98
CA ARG A 124 -5.13 9.49 7.32
C ARG A 124 -4.01 10.50 7.48
N PRO A 125 -4.26 11.71 8.01
CA PRO A 125 -3.20 12.65 8.36
C PRO A 125 -2.15 11.97 9.24
N LEU A 126 -0.88 12.28 8.99
CA LEU A 126 0.23 11.74 9.76
C LEU A 126 0.28 12.42 11.14
N ASP A 127 0.73 11.68 12.15
CA ASP A 127 0.80 12.19 13.52
C ASP A 127 1.83 13.35 13.67
N ALA A 128 2.79 13.47 12.72
CA ALA A 128 3.73 14.58 12.64
C ALA A 128 3.26 15.60 11.59
N PRO A 129 2.79 16.81 11.96
CA PRO A 129 2.19 17.77 11.03
C PRO A 129 3.13 18.21 9.90
N TRP A 130 4.42 18.36 10.18
CA TRP A 130 5.42 18.71 9.15
C TRP A 130 5.59 17.61 8.10
N LEU A 131 5.56 16.35 8.52
CA LEU A 131 5.67 15.21 7.60
C LEU A 131 4.40 15.04 6.77
N ASP A 132 3.24 15.30 7.38
CA ASP A 132 1.96 15.31 6.68
C ASP A 132 1.93 16.40 5.60
N ALA A 133 2.37 17.63 5.92
CA ALA A 133 2.48 18.71 4.95
C ALA A 133 3.39 18.36 3.77
N VAL A 134 4.52 17.69 4.02
CA VAL A 134 5.43 17.19 2.99
C VAL A 134 4.72 16.15 2.09
N ALA A 135 4.04 15.19 2.68
CA ALA A 135 3.32 14.16 1.94
C ALA A 135 2.17 14.74 1.09
N VAL A 136 1.40 15.67 1.64
CA VAL A 136 0.34 16.37 0.91
C VAL A 136 0.90 17.18 -0.26
N LYS A 137 2.00 17.93 -0.04
CA LYS A 137 2.67 18.70 -1.09
C LYS A 137 3.17 17.79 -2.21
N LEU A 138 3.75 16.64 -1.86
CA LEU A 138 4.21 15.65 -2.83
C LEU A 138 3.06 15.17 -3.73
N ARG A 139 1.96 14.75 -3.13
CA ARG A 139 0.80 14.22 -3.85
C ARG A 139 0.16 15.28 -4.75
N ARG A 140 -0.01 16.50 -4.25
CA ARG A 140 -0.55 17.63 -5.06
C ARG A 140 0.35 17.97 -6.24
N ARG A 141 1.67 17.91 -6.08
CA ARG A 141 2.62 18.17 -7.17
C ARG A 141 2.45 17.21 -8.34
N THR A 142 2.06 15.97 -8.07
CA THR A 142 1.82 14.98 -9.11
C THR A 142 0.41 15.03 -9.70
N GLY A 143 -0.46 15.94 -9.23
CA GLY A 143 -1.85 16.07 -9.70
C GLY A 143 -2.82 15.09 -9.01
N VAL A 144 -2.41 14.51 -7.87
CA VAL A 144 -3.24 13.63 -7.07
C VAL A 144 -4.13 14.45 -6.13
N ASP A 145 -5.43 14.14 -6.12
CA ASP A 145 -6.35 14.66 -5.12
C ASP A 145 -6.23 13.88 -3.82
N VAL A 146 -6.07 14.59 -2.71
CA VAL A 146 -5.96 14.00 -1.37
C VAL A 146 -7.31 14.08 -0.68
N ILE A 147 -7.85 12.93 -0.27
CA ILE A 147 -9.10 12.79 0.46
C ILE A 147 -8.78 12.39 1.91
N ASP A 148 -9.21 13.16 2.89
CA ASP A 148 -9.07 12.77 4.30
C ASP A 148 -9.95 11.55 4.58
N LYS A 149 -9.38 10.54 5.25
CA LYS A 149 -10.12 9.34 5.71
C LYS A 149 -11.36 9.71 6.54
N ARG A 150 -11.29 10.80 7.30
CA ARG A 150 -12.43 11.32 8.06
C ARG A 150 -13.44 11.94 7.09
N GLY A 151 -14.63 11.35 7.00
CA GLY A 151 -15.66 11.81 6.08
C GLY A 151 -15.40 11.48 4.60
N ALA A 152 -14.53 10.52 4.30
CA ALA A 152 -14.09 10.19 2.95
C ALA A 152 -15.23 9.74 2.00
N LEU A 153 -16.35 9.23 2.51
CA LEU A 153 -17.38 8.58 1.68
C LEU A 153 -17.86 9.51 0.54
N ARG A 154 -18.31 10.72 0.88
CA ARG A 154 -18.83 11.68 -0.12
C ARG A 154 -17.77 12.11 -1.14
N PRO A 155 -16.55 12.54 -0.75
CA PRO A 155 -15.49 12.87 -1.69
C PRO A 155 -15.07 11.70 -2.58
N VAL A 156 -15.04 10.47 -2.05
CA VAL A 156 -14.73 9.26 -2.83
C VAL A 156 -15.79 9.01 -3.88
N LEU A 157 -17.09 9.07 -3.52
CA LEU A 157 -18.18 8.88 -4.48
C LEU A 157 -18.13 9.95 -5.58
N GLU A 158 -17.79 11.19 -5.23
CA GLU A 158 -17.64 12.27 -6.21
C GLU A 158 -16.44 12.04 -7.15
N ALA A 159 -15.29 11.60 -6.63
CA ALA A 159 -14.14 11.25 -7.45
C ALA A 159 -14.46 10.12 -8.44
N LEU A 160 -15.14 9.06 -7.98
CA LEU A 160 -15.57 7.95 -8.85
C LEU A 160 -16.57 8.40 -9.93
N ARG A 161 -17.51 9.31 -9.61
CA ARG A 161 -18.44 9.88 -10.61
C ARG A 161 -17.73 10.72 -11.68
N ARG A 162 -16.60 11.32 -11.33
CA ARG A 162 -15.74 12.07 -12.27
C ARG A 162 -14.82 11.18 -13.09
N GLY A 163 -14.99 9.87 -13.05
CA GLY A 163 -14.15 8.92 -13.81
C GLY A 163 -12.73 8.78 -13.28
N ARG A 164 -12.49 9.04 -11.99
CA ARG A 164 -11.15 8.92 -11.39
C ARG A 164 -10.90 7.55 -10.79
N MET A 165 -9.63 7.22 -10.68
CA MET A 165 -9.17 6.15 -9.79
C MET A 165 -9.18 6.64 -8.35
N VAL A 166 -9.53 5.77 -7.40
CA VAL A 166 -9.45 6.07 -5.96
C VAL A 166 -8.58 5.03 -5.26
N GLY A 167 -7.39 5.46 -4.81
CA GLY A 167 -6.39 4.59 -4.17
C GLY A 167 -6.58 4.51 -2.65
N ILE A 168 -6.55 3.28 -2.13
CA ILE A 168 -6.65 2.96 -0.70
C ILE A 168 -5.60 1.92 -0.33
N LEU A 169 -4.77 2.26 0.69
CA LEU A 169 -3.85 1.30 1.31
C LEU A 169 -4.62 0.47 2.34
N MET A 170 -4.59 -0.86 2.20
CA MET A 170 -5.46 -1.75 2.98
C MET A 170 -4.71 -2.77 3.86
N ASP A 171 -3.38 -2.69 3.87
CA ASP A 171 -2.49 -3.65 4.51
C ASP A 171 -2.25 -3.44 6.02
N GLN A 172 -2.78 -2.37 6.60
CA GLN A 172 -2.59 -2.08 8.01
C GLN A 172 -3.73 -2.63 8.88
N ASN A 173 -3.42 -2.80 10.20
CA ASN A 173 -4.40 -3.23 11.17
C ASN A 173 -5.56 -2.22 11.29
N ALA A 174 -6.78 -2.70 11.19
CA ALA A 174 -7.97 -1.91 11.43
C ALA A 174 -8.44 -2.03 12.90
N ALA A 175 -9.08 -0.98 13.41
CA ALA A 175 -9.81 -1.08 14.67
C ALA A 175 -11.01 -2.04 14.50
N ARG A 176 -11.41 -2.73 15.58
CA ARG A 176 -12.47 -3.77 15.54
C ARG A 176 -13.76 -3.28 14.88
N ARG A 177 -14.17 -2.05 15.13
CA ARG A 177 -15.40 -1.44 14.54
C ARG A 177 -15.27 -1.07 13.05
N GLU A 178 -14.05 -0.96 12.53
CA GLU A 178 -13.76 -0.52 11.16
C GLU A 178 -13.34 -1.68 10.25
N GLY A 179 -13.06 -2.84 10.83
CA GLY A 179 -12.52 -4.00 10.13
C GLY A 179 -13.38 -5.23 10.22
N VAL A 180 -13.06 -6.16 9.35
CA VAL A 180 -13.48 -7.56 9.41
C VAL A 180 -12.24 -8.43 9.61
N PHE A 181 -12.42 -9.58 10.25
CA PHE A 181 -11.33 -10.55 10.39
C PHE A 181 -11.29 -11.42 9.14
N VAL A 182 -10.17 -11.35 8.45
CA VAL A 182 -9.86 -12.19 7.29
C VAL A 182 -8.49 -12.82 7.48
N GLU A 183 -8.23 -13.90 6.79
CA GLU A 183 -6.95 -14.57 6.85
C GLU A 183 -5.86 -13.73 6.17
N PHE A 184 -4.69 -13.66 6.81
CA PHE A 184 -3.48 -13.02 6.28
C PHE A 184 -2.26 -13.79 6.77
N PHE A 185 -1.52 -14.42 5.86
CA PHE A 185 -0.45 -15.38 6.17
C PHE A 185 -0.90 -16.49 7.14
N GLY A 186 -2.09 -17.07 6.89
CA GLY A 186 -2.63 -18.14 7.71
C GLY A 186 -3.14 -17.73 9.11
N HIS A 187 -3.22 -16.41 9.39
CA HIS A 187 -3.66 -15.90 10.69
C HIS A 187 -4.78 -14.88 10.55
N PRO A 188 -5.81 -14.91 11.43
CA PRO A 188 -6.85 -13.89 11.43
C PRO A 188 -6.28 -12.49 11.65
N ALA A 189 -6.59 -11.56 10.77
CA ALA A 189 -6.14 -10.18 10.84
C ALA A 189 -7.29 -9.21 10.62
N SER A 190 -7.47 -8.26 11.54
CA SER A 190 -8.47 -7.21 11.38
C SER A 190 -8.08 -6.30 10.22
N THR A 191 -8.86 -6.33 9.15
CA THR A 191 -8.60 -5.63 7.89
C THR A 191 -9.74 -4.65 7.60
N SER A 192 -9.40 -3.44 7.14
CA SER A 192 -10.40 -2.43 6.79
C SER A 192 -11.34 -2.94 5.71
N ARG A 193 -12.63 -2.83 5.93
CA ARG A 193 -13.68 -3.19 4.96
C ARG A 193 -14.01 -2.06 3.98
N SER A 194 -13.36 -0.90 4.09
CA SER A 194 -13.76 0.33 3.37
C SER A 194 -13.70 0.18 1.85
N LEU A 195 -12.66 -0.46 1.30
CA LEU A 195 -12.53 -0.66 -0.15
C LEU A 195 -13.62 -1.59 -0.69
N ALA A 196 -13.85 -2.72 -0.02
CA ALA A 196 -14.88 -3.67 -0.37
C ALA A 196 -16.29 -3.04 -0.27
N LEU A 197 -16.56 -2.29 0.80
CA LEU A 197 -17.81 -1.55 0.98
C LEU A 197 -18.06 -0.57 -0.17
N LEU A 198 -17.04 0.17 -0.60
CA LEU A 198 -17.14 1.09 -1.73
C LEU A 198 -17.40 0.33 -3.04
N ALA A 199 -16.72 -0.79 -3.26
CA ALA A 199 -16.93 -1.62 -4.45
C ALA A 199 -18.38 -2.14 -4.52
N VAL A 200 -18.90 -2.72 -3.43
CA VAL A 200 -20.29 -3.23 -3.37
C VAL A 200 -21.31 -2.11 -3.61
N ARG A 201 -21.08 -0.92 -3.01
CA ARG A 201 -22.03 0.21 -3.14
C ARG A 201 -22.01 0.89 -4.49
N THR A 202 -20.88 0.87 -5.20
CA THR A 202 -20.71 1.65 -6.43
C THR A 202 -20.63 0.80 -7.69
N GLY A 203 -20.50 -0.51 -7.56
CA GLY A 203 -20.18 -1.40 -8.68
C GLY A 203 -18.81 -1.12 -9.33
N SER A 204 -17.93 -0.37 -8.63
CA SER A 204 -16.60 -0.05 -9.16
C SER A 204 -15.68 -1.26 -9.05
N PRO A 205 -14.91 -1.59 -10.10
CA PRO A 205 -13.93 -2.68 -10.04
C PRO A 205 -12.80 -2.32 -9.07
N ILE A 206 -12.24 -3.34 -8.39
CA ILE A 206 -11.04 -3.21 -7.57
C ILE A 206 -9.86 -3.69 -8.39
N VAL A 207 -8.92 -2.80 -8.70
CA VAL A 207 -7.69 -3.10 -9.44
C VAL A 207 -6.50 -3.09 -8.47
N PRO A 208 -5.81 -4.23 -8.24
CA PRO A 208 -4.62 -4.26 -7.42
C PRO A 208 -3.43 -3.61 -8.15
N ILE A 209 -2.81 -2.60 -7.52
CA ILE A 209 -1.65 -1.88 -8.06
C ILE A 209 -0.60 -1.72 -6.97
N PHE A 210 0.59 -2.25 -7.19
CA PHE A 210 1.68 -2.23 -6.22
C PHE A 210 2.97 -1.68 -6.82
N ALA A 211 3.68 -0.85 -6.05
CA ALA A 211 5.00 -0.39 -6.42
C ALA A 211 6.06 -1.32 -5.84
N ARG A 212 7.00 -1.77 -6.66
CA ARG A 212 8.19 -2.50 -6.22
C ARG A 212 9.44 -1.73 -6.64
N ARG A 213 10.44 -1.70 -5.79
CA ARG A 213 11.77 -1.23 -6.21
C ARG A 213 12.38 -2.30 -7.10
N ALA A 214 12.78 -1.92 -8.30
CA ALA A 214 13.54 -2.76 -9.21
C ALA A 214 15.03 -2.82 -8.81
N ALA A 215 15.78 -3.69 -9.44
CA ALA A 215 17.24 -3.66 -9.32
C ALA A 215 17.78 -2.29 -9.74
N GLY A 216 18.77 -1.76 -9.00
CA GLY A 216 19.33 -0.45 -9.24
C GLY A 216 18.52 0.70 -8.65
N ILE A 217 18.10 1.67 -9.47
CA ILE A 217 17.48 2.93 -9.03
C ILE A 217 16.05 3.13 -9.52
N GLY A 218 15.46 2.11 -10.16
CA GLY A 218 14.13 2.18 -10.76
C GLY A 218 13.04 1.59 -9.88
N HIS A 219 11.81 1.74 -10.37
CA HIS A 219 10.61 1.16 -9.77
C HIS A 219 9.78 0.45 -10.84
N THR A 220 9.18 -0.67 -10.46
CA THR A 220 8.15 -1.34 -11.25
C THR A 220 6.81 -1.16 -10.57
N VAL A 221 5.84 -0.64 -11.29
CA VAL A 221 4.44 -0.60 -10.85
C VAL A 221 3.73 -1.77 -11.51
N VAL A 222 3.34 -2.73 -10.69
CA VAL A 222 2.64 -3.95 -11.12
C VAL A 222 1.15 -3.74 -10.99
N ILE A 223 0.44 -3.82 -12.09
CA ILE A 223 -1.00 -3.71 -12.19
C ILE A 223 -1.56 -5.11 -12.49
N ARG A 224 -2.46 -5.59 -11.66
CA ARG A 224 -3.05 -6.92 -11.80
C ARG A 224 -4.48 -6.84 -12.32
N PRO A 225 -5.03 -7.96 -12.83
CA PRO A 225 -6.43 -8.02 -13.22
C PRO A 225 -7.35 -7.50 -12.13
N ALA A 226 -8.42 -6.82 -12.51
CA ALA A 226 -9.46 -6.43 -11.57
C ALA A 226 -10.00 -7.67 -10.84
N LEU A 227 -10.28 -7.53 -9.55
CA LEU A 227 -10.86 -8.62 -8.77
C LEU A 227 -12.23 -8.97 -9.33
N ALA A 228 -12.53 -10.27 -9.42
CA ALA A 228 -13.84 -10.73 -9.80
C ALA A 228 -14.92 -10.16 -8.84
N PRO A 229 -16.13 -9.82 -9.33
CA PRO A 229 -17.23 -9.42 -8.47
C PRO A 229 -17.51 -10.46 -7.38
N PRO A 230 -18.08 -10.05 -6.23
CA PRO A 230 -18.46 -11.01 -5.20
C PRO A 230 -19.56 -11.95 -5.70
N THR A 231 -19.56 -13.16 -5.21
CA THR A 231 -20.56 -14.17 -5.56
C THR A 231 -21.82 -14.07 -4.71
N SER A 232 -21.70 -13.51 -3.51
CA SER A 232 -22.81 -13.34 -2.57
C SER A 232 -23.70 -12.15 -2.94
N ASN A 233 -25.01 -12.36 -2.90
CA ASN A 233 -26.02 -11.30 -3.00
C ASN A 233 -26.25 -10.56 -1.67
N ASP A 234 -25.82 -11.14 -0.54
CA ASP A 234 -25.84 -10.46 0.75
C ASP A 234 -24.69 -9.43 0.83
N PRO A 235 -24.99 -8.14 1.05
CA PRO A 235 -23.95 -7.09 1.06
C PRO A 235 -22.85 -7.31 2.11
N ASP A 236 -23.19 -7.81 3.29
CA ASP A 236 -22.21 -8.03 4.36
C ASP A 236 -21.28 -9.21 4.01
N ALA A 237 -21.83 -10.31 3.51
CA ALA A 237 -21.04 -11.43 3.01
C ALA A 237 -20.17 -11.04 1.81
N ALA A 238 -20.71 -10.25 0.87
CA ALA A 238 -19.96 -9.72 -0.28
C ALA A 238 -18.78 -8.84 0.15
N ILE A 239 -18.95 -8.02 1.19
CA ILE A 239 -17.87 -7.20 1.76
C ILE A 239 -16.77 -8.07 2.38
N VAL A 240 -17.12 -9.11 3.12
CA VAL A 240 -16.16 -10.05 3.70
C VAL A 240 -15.40 -10.77 2.59
N GLU A 241 -16.11 -11.29 1.58
CA GLU A 241 -15.52 -11.99 0.43
C GLU A 241 -14.51 -11.10 -0.32
N LEU A 242 -14.89 -9.87 -0.68
CA LEU A 242 -14.00 -8.93 -1.36
C LEU A 242 -12.81 -8.51 -0.47
N THR A 243 -13.03 -8.32 0.84
CA THR A 243 -11.94 -8.01 1.77
C THR A 243 -10.94 -9.16 1.84
N THR A 244 -11.41 -10.40 1.83
CA THR A 244 -10.56 -11.61 1.77
C THR A 244 -9.73 -11.65 0.50
N ARG A 245 -10.36 -11.44 -0.67
CA ARG A 245 -9.66 -11.41 -1.97
C ARG A 245 -8.63 -10.27 -2.01
N CYS A 246 -8.98 -9.06 -1.55
CA CYS A 246 -8.03 -7.95 -1.45
C CYS A 246 -6.83 -8.30 -0.57
N THR A 247 -7.07 -8.95 0.56
CA THR A 247 -6.01 -9.34 1.49
C THR A 247 -5.09 -10.40 0.89
N ALA A 248 -5.64 -11.36 0.15
CA ALA A 248 -4.87 -12.38 -0.57
C ALA A 248 -3.96 -11.76 -1.65
N GLU A 249 -4.45 -10.74 -2.38
CA GLU A 249 -3.64 -10.02 -3.37
C GLU A 249 -2.49 -9.23 -2.72
N ILE A 250 -2.73 -8.61 -1.56
CA ILE A 250 -1.68 -7.95 -0.79
C ILE A 250 -0.64 -8.98 -0.31
N GLU A 251 -1.08 -10.11 0.24
CA GLU A 251 -0.19 -11.19 0.68
C GLU A 251 0.68 -11.69 -0.47
N ARG A 252 0.08 -11.95 -1.62
CA ARG A 252 0.80 -12.37 -2.83
C ARG A 252 1.87 -11.34 -3.22
N ALA A 253 1.54 -10.04 -3.22
CA ALA A 253 2.49 -8.99 -3.54
C ALA A 253 3.65 -8.91 -2.54
N ILE A 254 3.38 -9.14 -1.25
CA ILE A 254 4.41 -9.19 -0.20
C ILE A 254 5.31 -10.42 -0.38
N ARG A 255 4.76 -11.59 -0.71
CA ARG A 255 5.55 -12.81 -0.95
C ARG A 255 6.53 -12.68 -2.13
N GLU A 256 6.19 -11.87 -3.13
CA GLU A 256 7.07 -11.58 -4.28
C GLU A 256 8.26 -10.65 -3.92
N ALA A 257 8.12 -9.79 -2.89
CA ALA A 257 9.16 -8.85 -2.45
C ALA A 257 9.09 -8.61 -0.93
N PRO A 258 9.34 -9.65 -0.11
CA PRO A 258 9.08 -9.59 1.33
C PRO A 258 9.96 -8.56 2.06
N GLU A 259 11.15 -8.24 1.56
CA GLU A 259 12.01 -7.19 2.12
C GLU A 259 11.50 -5.77 1.85
N GLN A 260 10.42 -5.60 1.07
CA GLN A 260 9.91 -4.29 0.69
C GLN A 260 8.62 -3.90 1.43
N TRP A 261 8.07 -4.78 2.27
CA TRP A 261 6.87 -4.48 3.04
C TRP A 261 7.19 -3.89 4.43
N LEU A 262 6.25 -3.10 4.96
CA LEU A 262 6.38 -2.40 6.26
C LEU A 262 6.15 -3.33 7.45
N TRP A 263 7.06 -4.31 7.67
CA TRP A 263 6.97 -5.29 8.76
C TRP A 263 6.94 -4.66 10.16
N SER A 264 7.38 -3.42 10.33
CA SER A 264 7.38 -2.70 11.61
C SER A 264 6.01 -2.17 12.05
N HIS A 265 4.96 -2.32 11.23
CA HIS A 265 3.57 -2.08 11.61
C HIS A 265 2.98 -3.30 12.33
N ASP A 266 2.26 -3.09 13.45
CA ASP A 266 1.66 -4.19 14.24
C ASP A 266 0.37 -4.70 13.59
N ARG A 267 0.53 -5.51 12.51
CA ARG A 267 -0.57 -5.96 11.63
C ARG A 267 -1.63 -6.79 12.34
N TRP A 268 -1.25 -7.60 13.31
CA TRP A 268 -2.14 -8.47 14.08
C TRP A 268 -2.42 -7.94 15.50
N ARG A 269 -2.41 -6.63 15.69
CA ARG A 269 -2.66 -5.99 16.98
C ARG A 269 -4.09 -6.25 17.48
N THR A 270 -5.08 -6.07 16.60
CA THR A 270 -6.49 -6.35 16.91
C THR A 270 -6.73 -7.84 16.72
N ARG A 271 -7.26 -8.50 17.74
CA ARG A 271 -7.52 -9.95 17.76
C ARG A 271 -9.00 -10.26 17.69
N PRO A 272 -9.39 -11.44 17.17
CA PRO A 272 -10.75 -11.91 17.26
C PRO A 272 -11.28 -11.97 18.70
N PRO A 273 -12.60 -11.91 18.92
CA PRO A 273 -13.18 -12.20 20.22
C PRO A 273 -12.81 -13.61 20.66
N GLY A 274 -12.42 -13.78 21.94
CA GLY A 274 -12.07 -15.10 22.48
C GLY A 274 -10.61 -15.56 22.23
N ASP A 275 -9.83 -14.83 21.46
CA ASP A 275 -8.39 -15.12 21.29
C ASP A 275 -7.64 -14.65 22.54
N VAL A 276 -7.37 -15.60 23.47
CA VAL A 276 -6.58 -15.39 24.70
C VAL A 276 -5.10 -15.38 24.32
N ARG A 277 -4.30 -14.55 25.01
CA ARG A 277 -2.84 -14.39 24.80
C ARG A 277 -2.07 -15.67 24.96
#